data_6517c6d5b48bd04ead20598c8725c654
#
_entry.id   6517c6d5b48bd04ead20598c8725c654
#
_cell.length_a   1.000
_cell.length_b   1.000
_cell.length_c   1.000
_cell.angle_alpha   90.00
_cell.angle_beta   90.00
_cell.angle_gamma   90.00
#
_symmetry.space_group_name_H-M   'P 1'
#
loop_
_entity.id
_entity.type
_entity.pdbx_description
1 polymer ?
#
loop_
_entity_poly.entity_id
_entity_poly.type
_entity_poly.pdbx_seq_one_letter_code
_entity_poly.pdbx_strand_id
1 'polypeptide(L)' 'MTKKYRVTYTLHTQLGKHTRTETLNYFETLVQVLRNLYNHCEIESIKIEEI' A
#
# COMPACT_ATOMS: atom_id res chain seq x y z
N MET A 1 8.27 18.43 -10.78
CA MET A 1 8.17 17.04 -11.25
C MET A 1 7.40 16.21 -10.26
N THR A 2 6.44 15.46 -10.75
CA THR A 2 5.66 14.57 -9.90
C THR A 2 6.37 13.24 -9.78
N LYS A 3 6.63 12.82 -8.56
CA LYS A 3 7.17 11.49 -8.29
C LYS A 3 6.02 10.51 -8.14
N LYS A 4 6.23 9.32 -8.65
CA LYS A 4 5.26 8.23 -8.52
C LYS A 4 5.82 7.16 -7.61
N TYR A 5 4.93 6.59 -6.82
CA TYR A 5 5.27 5.53 -5.89
C TYR A 5 4.42 4.31 -6.19
N ARG A 6 5.06 3.15 -6.20
CA ARG A 6 4.35 1.87 -6.31
C ARG A 6 4.34 1.23 -4.94
N VAL A 7 3.14 0.98 -4.43
CA VAL A 7 2.96 0.32 -3.13
C VAL A 7 2.44 -1.09 -3.40
N THR A 8 3.19 -2.08 -2.98
CA THR A 8 2.78 -3.48 -3.06
C THR A 8 2.61 -3.99 -1.63
N TYR A 9 1.43 -4.52 -1.32
CA TYR A 9 1.14 -4.98 0.02
C TYR A 9 0.41 -6.31 0.00
N THR A 10 0.66 -7.12 1.03
CA THR A 10 0.02 -8.40 1.22
C THR A 10 -0.89 -8.32 2.43
N LEU A 11 -2.16 -8.63 2.24
CA LEU A 11 -3.18 -8.61 3.28
C LEU A 11 -3.52 -10.02 3.71
N HIS A 12 -3.77 -10.19 5.00
CA HIS A 12 -4.36 -11.40 5.54
C HIS A 12 -5.88 -11.22 5.61
N THR A 13 -6.62 -12.15 5.01
CA THR A 13 -8.07 -12.19 5.11
C THR A 13 -8.51 -13.58 5.54
N GLN A 14 -9.80 -13.73 5.85
CA GLN A 14 -10.36 -15.03 6.19
C GLN A 14 -10.26 -16.03 5.05
N LEU A 15 -10.17 -15.53 3.82
CA LEU A 15 -10.07 -16.35 2.63
C LEU A 15 -8.63 -16.68 2.25
N GLY A 16 -7.64 -16.10 2.96
CA GLY A 16 -6.24 -16.31 2.67
C GLY A 16 -5.49 -15.00 2.49
N LYS A 17 -4.33 -15.09 1.84
CA LYS A 17 -3.50 -13.92 1.58
C LYS A 17 -3.83 -13.32 0.23
N HIS A 18 -3.90 -12.00 0.17
CA HIS A 18 -4.09 -11.26 -1.07
C HIS A 18 -3.00 -10.22 -1.23
N THR A 19 -2.41 -10.18 -2.40
CA THR A 19 -1.39 -9.17 -2.74
C THR A 19 -2.00 -8.17 -3.70
N ARG A 20 -1.84 -6.88 -3.38
CA ARG A 20 -2.31 -5.78 -4.22
C ARG A 20 -1.20 -4.80 -4.49
N THR A 21 -1.31 -4.14 -5.64
CA THR A 21 -0.36 -3.10 -6.03
C THR A 21 -1.13 -1.85 -6.42
N GLU A 22 -0.71 -0.71 -5.87
CA GLU A 22 -1.30 0.58 -6.20
C GLU A 22 -0.21 1.56 -6.59
N THR A 23 -0.51 2.43 -7.55
CA THR A 23 0.40 3.48 -7.98
C THR A 23 -0.13 4.82 -7.50
N LEU A 24 0.70 5.57 -6.80
CA LEU A 24 0.33 6.85 -6.21
C LEU A 24 1.23 7.95 -6.76
N ASN A 25 0.64 9.13 -6.98
CA ASN A 25 1.34 10.26 -7.58
C ASN A 25 2.00 11.19 -6.58
N TYR A 26 1.56 11.16 -5.32
CA TYR A 26 2.04 12.08 -4.30
C TYR A 26 2.38 11.35 -3.02
N PHE A 27 3.41 11.83 -2.36
CA PHE A 27 3.83 11.26 -1.07
C PHE A 27 2.74 11.37 -0.01
N GLU A 28 2.00 12.48 0.00
CA GLU A 28 0.91 12.67 0.95
C GLU A 28 -0.18 11.62 0.80
N THR A 29 -0.50 11.28 -0.44
CA THR A 29 -1.46 10.22 -0.73
C THR A 29 -0.95 8.87 -0.24
N LEU A 30 0.34 8.62 -0.42
CA LEU A 30 0.98 7.41 0.07
C LEU A 30 0.81 7.27 1.59
N VAL A 31 1.11 8.33 2.34
CA VAL A 31 0.97 8.32 3.79
C VAL A 31 -0.48 8.02 4.20
N GLN A 32 -1.43 8.64 3.52
CA GLN A 32 -2.84 8.45 3.82
C GLN A 32 -3.29 7.02 3.53
N VAL A 33 -2.87 6.44 2.42
CA VAL A 33 -3.17 5.05 2.06
C VAL A 33 -2.60 4.10 3.11
N LEU A 34 -1.35 4.29 3.50
CA LEU A 34 -0.72 3.46 4.52
C LEU A 34 -1.47 3.52 5.84
N ARG A 35 -1.87 4.71 6.24
CA ARG A 35 -2.61 4.91 7.48
C ARG A 35 -3.96 4.18 7.43
N ASN A 36 -4.68 4.28 6.32
CA ASN A 36 -5.96 3.60 6.14
C ASN A 36 -5.79 2.08 6.16
N LEU A 37 -4.77 1.56 5.50
CA LEU A 37 -4.50 0.13 5.47
C LEU A 37 -4.21 -0.42 6.86
N TYR A 38 -3.38 0.28 7.64
CA TYR A 38 -3.05 -0.16 8.98
C TYR A 38 -4.25 -0.12 9.93
N ASN A 39 -5.19 0.79 9.70
CA ASN A 39 -6.36 0.91 10.55
C ASN A 39 -7.46 -0.09 10.23
N HIS A 40 -7.54 -0.57 8.99
CA HIS A 40 -8.66 -1.39 8.53
C HIS A 40 -8.29 -2.80 8.11
N CYS A 41 -7.01 -3.10 7.94
CA CYS A 41 -6.55 -4.38 7.43
C CYS A 41 -5.38 -4.91 8.22
N GLU A 42 -5.29 -6.24 8.31
CA GLU A 42 -4.08 -6.88 8.79
C GLU A 42 -3.10 -7.00 7.63
N ILE A 43 -1.97 -6.31 7.75
CA ILE A 43 -0.97 -6.27 6.71
C ILE A 43 0.22 -7.13 7.12
N GLU A 44 0.56 -8.10 6.28
CA GLU A 44 1.72 -8.95 6.50
C GLU A 44 3.01 -8.25 6.07
N SER A 45 2.97 -7.61 4.91
CA SER A 45 4.14 -6.93 4.37
C SER A 45 3.74 -5.78 3.46
N ILE A 46 4.58 -4.76 3.41
CA ILE A 46 4.44 -3.62 2.51
C ILE A 46 5.78 -3.36 1.86
N LYS A 47 5.75 -3.15 0.55
CA LYS A 47 6.92 -2.73 -0.21
C LYS A 47 6.57 -1.44 -0.94
N ILE A 48 7.42 -0.44 -0.80
CA ILE A 48 7.24 0.86 -1.44
C ILE A 48 8.43 1.11 -2.36
N GLU A 49 8.14 1.44 -3.61
CA GLU A 49 9.16 1.75 -4.60
C GLU A 49 8.86 3.10 -5.23
N GLU A 50 9.89 3.89 -5.43
CA GLU A 50 9.80 5.11 -6.23
C GLU A 50 10.03 4.74 -7.69
N ILE A 51 9.10 5.20 -8.53
CA ILE A 51 9.15 4.90 -9.96
C ILE A 51 9.69 6.11 -10.73
#